data_e2f911b0260a92e9f1dc3d807029b137
#
_entry.id   e2f911b0260a92e9f1dc3d807029b137
#
_cell.length_a   1.000
_cell.length_b   1.000
_cell.length_c   1.000
_cell.angle_alpha   90.00
_cell.angle_beta   90.00
_cell.angle_gamma   90.00
#
_symmetry.space_group_name_H-M   'P 1'
#
loop_
_entity.id
_entity.type
_entity.pdbx_description
1 polymer ?
#
loop_
_entity_poly.entity_id
_entity_poly.type
_entity_poly.pdbx_seq_one_letter_code
_entity_poly.pdbx_strand_id
1 'polypeptide(L)'
;MRRFLLAGLCIAVCASIASADEPKAEEPAPPVNLQFTYTADLWRVDSDSDDDMVYLDNLDLQLSLDLEQLWGWSGAQMFIYGLYNNGNSVSELSGDFQGVSNIETGTPAVRLYEAWIDQTFAGGKGSLRLGLYDLNTEFDAGEVRALFINPSHGIGADFAQSGHNGPSIFPVTSLAARLNWNFDNNVYLRGAIFDGVPGNPGHPARTTIDFQKGDGVLLAAETGIARDGRLWSLGVWTYTEEFPDLVTDQTHNNTGAYIALEERLLSKDSGSNFDLSGSLRFGIANDDINPLSSFFGATLVATGLFPGWPEDQLGLGVAVANGGDKFQSTFDVPDEREINVELTYFANLTPSLSIQPDIQWIINPGLDGEADDVFVFGVRLQLNKNWAVS
;
A
#
# COMPACT_ATOMS: atom_id res chain seq x y z
N MET A 1 5.88 21.55 -23.94
CA MET A 1 6.10 20.11 -23.69
C MET A 1 6.33 19.97 -22.21
N ARG A 2 5.31 19.60 -21.47
CA ARG A 2 5.37 19.44 -20.00
C ARG A 2 5.91 18.04 -19.71
N ARG A 3 7.03 17.97 -19.03
CA ARG A 3 7.63 16.74 -18.53
C ARG A 3 6.81 16.28 -17.32
N PHE A 4 6.12 15.16 -17.43
CA PHE A 4 5.53 14.48 -16.29
C PHE A 4 6.65 13.66 -15.62
N LEU A 5 7.12 14.12 -14.48
CA LEU A 5 7.88 13.32 -13.52
C LEU A 5 6.84 12.51 -12.72
N LEU A 6 6.67 11.25 -13.08
CA LEU A 6 6.12 10.26 -12.15
C LEU A 6 7.23 9.89 -11.16
N ALA A 7 7.40 10.71 -10.14
CA ALA A 7 8.10 10.29 -8.93
C ALA A 7 7.20 9.28 -8.22
N GLY A 8 7.76 8.16 -7.80
CA GLY A 8 7.06 7.22 -6.90
C GLY A 8 6.49 8.00 -5.72
N LEU A 9 5.19 7.90 -5.53
CA LEU A 9 4.45 8.67 -4.54
C LEU A 9 4.61 7.98 -3.18
N CYS A 10 5.67 8.32 -2.44
CA CYS A 10 5.55 8.29 -0.99
C CYS A 10 4.61 9.42 -0.62
N ILE A 11 3.50 9.10 0.05
CA ILE A 11 2.44 10.03 0.41
C ILE A 11 3.02 11.16 1.25
N ALA A 12 3.29 12.29 0.62
CA ALA A 12 3.41 13.58 1.25
C ALA A 12 2.57 14.55 0.44
N VAL A 13 1.28 14.63 0.78
CA VAL A 13 0.39 15.66 0.27
C VAL A 13 0.80 16.99 0.91
N CYS A 14 1.64 17.75 0.23
CA CYS A 14 1.80 19.19 0.45
C CYS A 14 1.64 19.89 -0.90
N ALA A 15 0.42 20.07 -1.34
CA ALA A 15 0.10 21.01 -2.41
C ALA A 15 -0.21 22.37 -1.80
N SER A 16 0.79 23.24 -1.64
CA SER A 16 0.56 24.67 -1.46
C SER A 16 0.12 25.27 -2.78
N ILE A 17 -1.15 25.64 -2.89
CA ILE A 17 -1.67 26.44 -4.00
C ILE A 17 -1.22 27.89 -3.74
N ALA A 18 -0.19 28.33 -4.46
CA ALA A 18 0.15 29.73 -4.59
C ALA A 18 -0.72 30.39 -5.65
N SER A 19 -1.23 31.59 -5.34
CA SER A 19 -1.93 32.51 -6.24
C SER A 19 -1.21 32.67 -7.58
N ALA A 20 -1.99 32.94 -8.64
CA ALA A 20 -1.54 33.15 -10.00
C ALA A 20 -0.56 34.33 -10.12
N ASP A 21 0.72 34.01 -9.97
CA ASP A 21 1.85 34.81 -10.44
C ASP A 21 2.50 34.05 -11.61
N GLU A 22 3.14 34.79 -12.51
CA GLU A 22 3.81 34.26 -13.72
C GLU A 22 4.65 33.00 -13.41
N PRO A 23 4.70 32.01 -14.32
CA PRO A 23 5.43 30.77 -14.05
C PRO A 23 6.91 31.08 -13.83
N LYS A 24 7.33 31.17 -12.56
CA LYS A 24 8.73 31.02 -12.20
C LYS A 24 9.19 29.68 -12.75
N ALA A 25 10.35 29.67 -13.41
CA ALA A 25 11.03 28.42 -13.74
C ALA A 25 11.12 27.60 -12.42
N GLU A 26 10.51 26.43 -12.39
CA GLU A 26 10.61 25.52 -11.24
C GLU A 26 12.10 25.30 -10.98
N GLU A 27 12.57 25.68 -9.80
CA GLU A 27 13.92 25.32 -9.37
C GLU A 27 14.03 23.80 -9.39
N PRO A 28 15.13 23.24 -9.91
CA PRO A 28 15.30 21.78 -9.92
C PRO A 28 15.19 21.27 -8.47
N ALA A 29 14.50 20.13 -8.31
CA ALA A 29 14.40 19.48 -7.01
C ALA A 29 15.81 19.25 -6.44
N PRO A 30 16.00 19.39 -5.11
CA PRO A 30 17.31 19.25 -4.48
C PRO A 30 17.86 17.83 -4.75
N PRO A 31 19.17 17.69 -5.01
CA PRO A 31 19.77 16.41 -5.34
C PRO A 31 19.73 15.38 -4.21
N VAL A 32 19.57 15.83 -2.99
CA VAL A 32 19.46 14.97 -1.80
C VAL A 32 18.22 15.37 -1.03
N ASN A 33 17.33 14.40 -0.81
CA ASN A 33 16.13 14.58 0.00
C ASN A 33 16.11 13.52 1.10
N LEU A 34 16.07 13.96 2.36
CA LEU A 34 15.93 13.10 3.54
C LEU A 34 14.55 13.35 4.14
N GLN A 35 13.74 12.30 4.22
CA GLN A 35 12.42 12.35 4.85
C GLN A 35 12.41 11.47 6.09
N PHE A 36 11.80 11.98 7.14
CA PHE A 36 11.51 11.31 8.40
C PHE A 36 10.00 11.31 8.60
N THR A 37 9.43 10.15 8.88
CA THR A 37 8.02 10.02 9.27
C THR A 37 7.94 9.11 10.50
N TYR A 38 7.30 9.59 11.55
CA TYR A 38 6.97 8.79 12.72
C TYR A 38 5.46 8.69 12.84
N THR A 39 4.94 7.47 12.82
CA THR A 39 3.53 7.16 12.93
C THR A 39 3.28 6.40 14.23
N ALA A 40 2.27 6.80 14.98
CA ALA A 40 1.85 6.15 16.21
C ALA A 40 0.35 5.95 16.19
N ASP A 41 -0.09 4.72 16.40
CA ASP A 41 -1.49 4.32 16.48
C ASP A 41 -1.84 3.89 17.89
N LEU A 42 -3.00 4.33 18.36
CA LEU A 42 -3.63 3.82 19.57
C LEU A 42 -5.00 3.27 19.20
N TRP A 43 -5.20 1.98 19.42
CA TRP A 43 -6.42 1.26 19.07
C TRP A 43 -7.14 0.75 20.32
N ARG A 44 -8.44 0.69 20.24
CA ARG A 44 -9.32 -0.01 21.17
C ARG A 44 -10.21 -0.96 20.38
N VAL A 45 -10.20 -2.23 20.76
CA VAL A 45 -11.11 -3.26 20.23
C VAL A 45 -12.28 -3.40 21.20
N ASP A 46 -13.50 -3.37 20.70
CA ASP A 46 -14.70 -3.64 21.50
C ASP A 46 -14.87 -5.15 21.64
N SER A 47 -14.25 -5.71 22.65
CA SER A 47 -14.25 -7.13 22.97
C SER A 47 -14.60 -7.37 24.44
N ASP A 48 -14.92 -8.61 24.80
CA ASP A 48 -15.21 -9.00 26.20
C ASP A 48 -13.96 -9.03 27.11
N SER A 49 -12.79 -8.64 26.59
CA SER A 49 -11.49 -8.65 27.29
C SER A 49 -11.27 -7.33 28.06
N ASP A 50 -10.69 -7.42 29.25
CA ASP A 50 -10.34 -6.23 30.07
C ASP A 50 -9.12 -5.46 29.51
N ASP A 51 -8.35 -6.03 28.57
CA ASP A 51 -7.10 -5.45 28.00
C ASP A 51 -7.23 -5.30 26.48
N ASP A 52 -8.12 -4.41 26.06
CA ASP A 52 -8.55 -4.16 24.70
C ASP A 52 -7.85 -2.96 24.02
N MET A 53 -6.79 -2.41 24.65
CA MET A 53 -6.02 -1.29 24.12
C MET A 53 -4.70 -1.76 23.50
N VAL A 54 -4.45 -1.36 22.25
CA VAL A 54 -3.23 -1.68 21.51
C VAL A 54 -2.51 -0.42 21.05
N TYR A 55 -1.21 -0.38 21.24
CA TYR A 55 -0.32 0.66 20.73
C TYR A 55 0.61 0.08 19.68
N LEU A 56 0.73 0.77 18.54
CA LEU A 56 1.65 0.48 17.45
C LEU A 56 2.47 1.73 17.15
N ASP A 57 3.72 1.56 16.74
CA ASP A 57 4.49 2.66 16.17
C ASP A 57 5.40 2.23 15.03
N ASN A 58 5.65 3.16 14.13
CA ASN A 58 6.45 2.99 12.95
C ASN A 58 7.32 4.23 12.70
N LEU A 59 8.56 4.02 12.31
CA LEU A 59 9.48 5.09 11.93
C LEU A 59 10.06 4.80 10.54
N ASP A 60 9.87 5.74 9.64
CA ASP A 60 10.37 5.71 8.27
C ASP A 60 11.48 6.74 8.12
N LEU A 61 12.65 6.29 7.68
CA LEU A 61 13.76 7.14 7.30
C LEU A 61 14.11 6.90 5.84
N GLN A 62 13.76 7.86 4.98
CA GLN A 62 13.87 7.72 3.53
C GLN A 62 14.88 8.72 2.97
N LEU A 63 15.80 8.23 2.13
CA LEU A 63 16.82 9.02 1.46
C LEU A 63 16.67 8.86 -0.07
N SER A 64 16.35 9.95 -0.76
CA SER A 64 16.31 10.02 -2.21
C SER A 64 17.51 10.81 -2.74
N LEU A 65 18.19 10.26 -3.74
CA LEU A 65 19.37 10.83 -4.37
C LEU A 65 19.15 10.97 -5.89
N ASP A 66 19.31 12.17 -6.42
CA ASP A 66 19.41 12.43 -7.86
C ASP A 66 20.88 12.27 -8.31
N LEU A 67 21.17 11.12 -8.95
CA LEU A 67 22.53 10.78 -9.33
C LEU A 67 23.02 11.58 -10.55
N GLU A 68 22.11 12.17 -11.33
CA GLU A 68 22.47 13.07 -12.42
C GLU A 68 23.05 14.37 -11.87
N GLN A 69 22.38 14.98 -10.88
CA GLN A 69 22.87 16.20 -10.26
C GLN A 69 24.12 15.98 -9.41
N LEU A 70 24.20 14.85 -8.69
CA LEU A 70 25.33 14.56 -7.79
C LEU A 70 26.58 14.13 -8.53
N TRP A 71 26.46 13.28 -9.55
CA TRP A 71 27.61 12.59 -10.18
C TRP A 71 27.58 12.60 -11.71
N GLY A 72 26.58 13.29 -12.34
CA GLY A 72 26.46 13.33 -13.79
C GLY A 72 25.94 12.04 -14.42
N TRP A 73 25.35 11.13 -13.62
CA TRP A 73 24.74 9.90 -14.13
C TRP A 73 23.30 10.18 -14.61
N SER A 74 23.20 10.53 -15.89
CA SER A 74 21.95 11.03 -16.46
C SER A 74 20.79 10.05 -16.33
N GLY A 75 19.67 10.56 -15.79
CA GLY A 75 18.40 9.84 -15.59
C GLY A 75 18.43 8.77 -14.50
N ALA A 76 19.48 8.73 -13.68
CA ALA A 76 19.59 7.77 -12.58
C ALA A 76 19.15 8.38 -11.23
N GLN A 77 18.40 7.62 -10.47
CA GLN A 77 17.99 7.93 -9.10
C GLN A 77 18.31 6.76 -8.18
N MET A 78 18.61 7.04 -6.93
CA MET A 78 18.79 6.04 -5.87
C MET A 78 17.88 6.35 -4.71
N PHE A 79 17.32 5.32 -4.10
CA PHE A 79 16.49 5.40 -2.92
C PHE A 79 16.93 4.41 -1.87
N ILE A 80 16.93 4.84 -0.61
CA ILE A 80 17.24 4.00 0.54
C ILE A 80 16.20 4.30 1.62
N TYR A 81 15.61 3.26 2.18
CA TYR A 81 14.57 3.38 3.19
C TYR A 81 14.84 2.43 4.36
N GLY A 82 15.12 3.01 5.52
CA GLY A 82 15.22 2.32 6.79
C GLY A 82 13.88 2.38 7.53
N LEU A 83 13.38 1.24 7.94
CA LEU A 83 12.10 1.04 8.63
C LEU A 83 12.37 0.54 10.05
N TYR A 84 11.77 1.19 11.05
CA TYR A 84 11.54 0.63 12.39
C TYR A 84 10.05 0.48 12.60
N ASN A 85 9.63 -0.65 13.15
CA ASN A 85 8.26 -0.89 13.55
C ASN A 85 8.19 -1.68 14.85
N ASN A 86 7.16 -1.39 15.65
CA ASN A 86 6.95 -1.97 16.95
C ASN A 86 5.46 -1.91 17.34
N GLY A 87 5.08 -2.72 18.30
CA GLY A 87 3.73 -2.75 18.86
C GLY A 87 3.20 -4.16 19.07
N ASN A 88 1.99 -4.22 19.57
CA ASN A 88 1.22 -5.45 19.70
C ASN A 88 0.28 -5.61 18.49
N SER A 89 -0.37 -6.75 18.35
CA SER A 89 -1.33 -6.99 17.27
C SER A 89 -2.73 -6.52 17.64
N VAL A 90 -3.36 -5.73 16.78
CA VAL A 90 -4.79 -5.40 16.86
C VAL A 90 -5.59 -6.57 16.33
N SER A 91 -5.11 -7.21 15.25
CA SER A 91 -5.76 -8.34 14.60
C SER A 91 -5.83 -9.59 15.48
N GLU A 92 -4.91 -9.77 16.45
CA GLU A 92 -5.03 -10.84 17.46
C GLU A 92 -6.23 -10.65 18.39
N LEU A 93 -6.69 -9.39 18.62
CA LEU A 93 -7.85 -9.09 19.47
C LEU A 93 -9.15 -9.05 18.66
N SER A 94 -9.12 -8.52 17.46
CA SER A 94 -10.30 -8.42 16.58
C SER A 94 -10.62 -9.72 15.87
N GLY A 95 -9.63 -10.62 15.72
CA GLY A 95 -9.79 -11.88 15.00
C GLY A 95 -9.93 -11.72 13.48
N ASP A 96 -9.70 -10.52 12.95
CA ASP A 96 -9.88 -10.19 11.56
C ASP A 96 -8.84 -10.87 10.64
N PHE A 97 -9.22 -11.02 9.38
CA PHE A 97 -8.41 -11.62 8.33
C PHE A 97 -7.71 -10.57 7.46
N GLN A 98 -8.31 -9.39 7.34
CA GLN A 98 -7.86 -8.34 6.43
C GLN A 98 -6.84 -7.38 7.03
N GLY A 99 -6.65 -7.38 8.36
CA GLY A 99 -5.87 -6.41 9.09
C GLY A 99 -6.67 -5.16 9.47
N VAL A 100 -6.30 -4.51 10.58
CA VAL A 100 -6.88 -3.25 11.06
C VAL A 100 -5.96 -2.07 10.75
N SER A 101 -4.67 -2.23 10.99
CA SER A 101 -3.68 -1.16 10.79
C SER A 101 -2.58 -1.55 9.81
N ASN A 102 -2.34 -0.70 8.81
CA ASN A 102 -1.30 -0.90 7.79
C ASN A 102 0.15 -0.70 8.30
N ILE A 103 0.34 -0.38 9.59
CA ILE A 103 1.66 -0.40 10.26
C ILE A 103 1.82 -1.57 11.23
N GLU A 104 0.81 -2.43 11.36
CA GLU A 104 0.89 -3.63 12.18
C GLU A 104 1.84 -4.65 11.57
N THR A 105 2.66 -5.27 12.41
CA THR A 105 3.58 -6.32 11.99
C THR A 105 3.66 -7.42 13.04
N GLY A 106 3.76 -8.68 12.60
CA GLY A 106 3.92 -9.81 13.52
C GLY A 106 5.26 -9.85 14.27
N THR A 107 6.22 -9.00 13.93
CA THR A 107 7.54 -8.97 14.56
C THR A 107 8.14 -7.59 14.59
N PRO A 108 8.33 -6.98 15.79
CA PRO A 108 9.04 -5.72 15.93
C PRO A 108 10.47 -5.80 15.38
N ALA A 109 10.87 -4.81 14.57
CA ALA A 109 12.17 -4.86 13.93
C ALA A 109 12.70 -3.49 13.49
N VAL A 110 14.01 -3.46 13.20
CA VAL A 110 14.66 -2.42 12.39
C VAL A 110 15.16 -3.08 11.11
N ARG A 111 14.74 -2.58 9.96
CA ARG A 111 15.06 -3.18 8.65
C ARG A 111 15.59 -2.14 7.66
N LEU A 112 16.45 -2.56 6.76
CA LEU A 112 16.56 -1.92 5.46
C LEU A 112 15.36 -2.40 4.65
N TYR A 113 14.38 -1.52 4.45
CA TYR A 113 13.11 -1.88 3.83
C TYR A 113 13.20 -1.81 2.31
N GLU A 114 13.69 -0.67 1.79
CA GLU A 114 13.97 -0.54 0.36
C GLU A 114 15.40 -0.01 0.13
N ALA A 115 16.04 -0.48 -0.95
CA ALA A 115 17.29 0.05 -1.47
C ALA A 115 17.38 -0.29 -2.95
N TRP A 116 17.16 0.71 -3.81
CA TRP A 116 17.13 0.49 -5.25
C TRP A 116 17.73 1.64 -6.05
N ILE A 117 18.12 1.34 -7.29
CA ILE A 117 18.47 2.32 -8.32
C ILE A 117 17.42 2.23 -9.42
N ASP A 118 16.92 3.39 -9.87
CA ASP A 118 16.02 3.53 -11.03
C ASP A 118 16.76 4.30 -12.13
N GLN A 119 16.82 3.71 -13.33
CA GLN A 119 17.43 4.29 -14.51
C GLN A 119 16.37 4.62 -15.54
N THR A 120 16.13 5.89 -15.80
CA THR A 120 15.27 6.34 -16.89
C THR A 120 16.03 6.30 -18.23
N PHE A 121 15.30 6.01 -19.30
CA PHE A 121 15.82 5.94 -20.67
C PHE A 121 14.74 6.33 -21.69
N ALA A 122 15.08 6.33 -22.99
CA ALA A 122 14.15 6.69 -24.07
C ALA A 122 13.47 8.05 -23.89
N GLY A 123 14.19 9.06 -23.38
CA GLY A 123 13.66 10.40 -23.15
C GLY A 123 12.64 10.47 -22.01
N GLY A 124 12.76 9.59 -21.00
CA GLY A 124 11.87 9.54 -19.82
C GLY A 124 10.63 8.65 -20.02
N LYS A 125 10.50 7.98 -21.18
CA LYS A 125 9.38 7.04 -21.42
C LYS A 125 9.56 5.70 -20.72
N GLY A 126 10.79 5.20 -20.64
CA GLY A 126 11.14 3.95 -19.98
C GLY A 126 11.91 4.15 -18.70
N SER A 127 11.76 3.24 -17.73
CA SER A 127 12.63 3.13 -16.57
C SER A 127 12.83 1.69 -16.14
N LEU A 128 14.04 1.40 -15.64
CA LEU A 128 14.43 0.12 -15.06
C LEU A 128 14.84 0.35 -13.62
N ARG A 129 14.17 -0.32 -12.68
CA ARG A 129 14.48 -0.31 -11.25
C ARG A 129 15.03 -1.64 -10.82
N LEU A 130 16.12 -1.62 -10.04
CA LEU A 130 16.81 -2.80 -9.53
C LEU A 130 17.11 -2.60 -8.04
N GLY A 131 16.75 -3.56 -7.20
CA GLY A 131 17.09 -3.56 -5.78
C GLY A 131 16.01 -4.16 -4.90
N LEU A 132 16.09 -3.91 -3.58
CA LEU A 132 15.01 -4.18 -2.64
C LEU A 132 13.88 -3.20 -2.91
N TYR A 133 12.69 -3.70 -3.21
CA TYR A 133 11.61 -2.89 -3.74
C TYR A 133 10.25 -3.35 -3.25
N ASP A 134 9.47 -2.42 -2.69
CA ASP A 134 8.07 -2.65 -2.33
C ASP A 134 7.19 -2.62 -3.58
N LEU A 135 6.58 -3.78 -3.88
CA LEU A 135 5.67 -3.96 -5.00
C LEU A 135 4.50 -2.96 -4.96
N ASN A 136 3.92 -2.75 -3.78
CA ASN A 136 2.69 -1.95 -3.63
C ASN A 136 2.94 -0.43 -3.79
N THR A 137 4.18 0.01 -3.90
CA THR A 137 4.46 1.41 -4.27
C THR A 137 4.08 1.73 -5.72
N GLU A 138 3.89 0.72 -6.56
CA GLU A 138 3.50 0.90 -7.97
C GLU A 138 2.40 -0.05 -8.44
N PHE A 139 2.41 -1.35 -8.03
CA PHE A 139 1.42 -2.36 -8.42
C PHE A 139 0.27 -2.37 -7.41
N ASP A 140 -0.96 -2.46 -7.91
CA ASP A 140 -2.20 -2.39 -7.09
C ASP A 140 -2.21 -1.17 -6.15
N ALA A 141 -1.52 -0.10 -6.53
CA ALA A 141 -1.43 1.13 -5.77
C ALA A 141 -2.53 2.11 -6.18
N GLY A 142 -2.96 2.99 -5.26
CA GLY A 142 -3.96 4.00 -5.52
C GLY A 142 -3.86 5.19 -4.57
N GLU A 143 -4.14 6.41 -5.10
CA GLU A 143 -4.07 7.65 -4.31
C GLU A 143 -5.30 7.83 -3.40
N VAL A 144 -6.49 7.47 -3.89
CA VAL A 144 -7.75 7.58 -3.14
C VAL A 144 -7.80 6.56 -2.00
N ARG A 145 -7.34 5.34 -2.29
CA ARG A 145 -7.30 4.23 -1.34
C ARG A 145 -6.25 4.39 -0.25
N ALA A 146 -5.22 5.16 -0.51
CA ALA A 146 -4.12 5.39 0.42
C ALA A 146 -4.48 6.18 1.68
N LEU A 147 -5.67 6.81 1.75
CA LEU A 147 -6.17 7.46 2.94
C LEU A 147 -6.47 6.46 4.07
N PHE A 148 -6.92 5.25 3.72
CA PHE A 148 -7.45 4.27 4.66
C PHE A 148 -6.36 3.59 5.47
N ILE A 149 -6.65 3.29 6.74
CA ILE A 149 -5.71 2.64 7.65
C ILE A 149 -5.78 1.11 7.49
N ASN A 150 -6.95 0.57 7.16
CA ASN A 150 -7.05 -0.86 6.84
C ASN A 150 -6.16 -1.21 5.63
N PRO A 151 -5.22 -2.17 5.77
CA PRO A 151 -4.23 -2.49 4.73
C PRO A 151 -4.85 -3.01 3.43
N SER A 152 -6.04 -3.62 3.47
CA SER A 152 -6.70 -4.17 2.28
C SER A 152 -7.15 -3.11 1.28
N HIS A 153 -7.24 -1.83 1.69
CA HIS A 153 -7.42 -0.71 0.77
C HIS A 153 -6.12 -0.33 0.05
N GLY A 154 -4.96 -0.54 0.66
CA GLY A 154 -3.65 -0.31 0.03
C GLY A 154 -3.36 -1.31 -1.08
N ILE A 155 -3.40 -2.61 -0.73
CA ILE A 155 -3.30 -3.74 -1.66
C ILE A 155 -4.40 -4.74 -1.31
N GLY A 156 -5.12 -5.27 -2.29
CA GLY A 156 -6.21 -6.22 -2.00
C GLY A 156 -5.72 -7.47 -1.30
N ALA A 157 -6.49 -7.94 -0.30
CA ALA A 157 -6.13 -9.07 0.53
C ALA A 157 -5.90 -10.37 -0.27
N ASP A 158 -6.55 -10.52 -1.44
CA ASP A 158 -6.33 -11.63 -2.39
C ASP A 158 -4.89 -11.70 -2.91
N PHE A 159 -4.24 -10.56 -3.09
CA PHE A 159 -2.84 -10.49 -3.50
C PHE A 159 -1.89 -10.41 -2.30
N ALA A 160 -2.21 -9.58 -1.31
CA ALA A 160 -1.36 -9.36 -0.14
C ALA A 160 -1.04 -10.64 0.64
N GLN A 161 -1.99 -11.59 0.67
CA GLN A 161 -1.86 -12.85 1.40
C GLN A 161 -1.42 -14.02 0.52
N SER A 162 -0.97 -13.77 -0.71
CA SER A 162 -0.42 -14.77 -1.61
C SER A 162 1.03 -15.14 -1.27
N GLY A 163 1.51 -16.32 -1.72
CA GLY A 163 2.89 -16.75 -1.52
C GLY A 163 3.20 -17.31 -0.12
N HIS A 164 4.46 -17.72 0.09
CA HIS A 164 4.89 -18.33 1.36
C HIS A 164 5.13 -17.33 2.49
N ASN A 165 5.41 -16.07 2.15
CA ASN A 165 5.67 -14.99 3.11
C ASN A 165 5.09 -13.66 2.61
N GLY A 166 3.97 -13.73 1.91
CA GLY A 166 3.41 -12.61 1.16
C GLY A 166 4.20 -12.26 -0.11
N PRO A 167 3.72 -11.34 -0.93
CA PRO A 167 4.50 -10.67 -1.96
C PRO A 167 5.49 -9.68 -1.31
N SER A 168 6.37 -9.06 -2.12
CA SER A 168 7.32 -8.03 -1.66
C SER A 168 6.58 -6.74 -1.30
N ILE A 169 6.03 -6.65 -0.10
CA ILE A 169 5.28 -5.51 0.46
C ILE A 169 5.66 -5.28 1.92
N PHE A 170 5.14 -4.23 2.56
CA PHE A 170 5.30 -3.99 3.99
C PHE A 170 4.91 -5.25 4.81
N PRO A 171 5.69 -5.66 5.83
CA PRO A 171 6.92 -5.02 6.32
C PRO A 171 8.22 -5.63 5.76
N VAL A 172 8.16 -6.53 4.79
CA VAL A 172 9.34 -7.26 4.29
C VAL A 172 9.38 -7.23 2.76
N THR A 173 10.43 -6.63 2.22
CA THR A 173 10.68 -6.55 0.78
C THR A 173 11.68 -7.59 0.30
N SER A 174 11.67 -7.85 -1.00
CA SER A 174 12.63 -8.71 -1.68
C SER A 174 13.37 -8.02 -2.81
N LEU A 175 14.43 -8.65 -3.32
CA LEU A 175 15.10 -8.17 -4.53
C LEU A 175 14.16 -8.27 -5.73
N ALA A 176 14.18 -7.21 -6.54
CA ALA A 176 13.36 -7.11 -7.73
C ALA A 176 14.08 -6.46 -8.90
N ALA A 177 13.57 -6.75 -10.09
CA ALA A 177 13.83 -6.01 -11.32
C ALA A 177 12.47 -5.58 -11.91
N ARG A 178 12.23 -4.26 -12.05
CA ARG A 178 11.00 -3.69 -12.61
C ARG A 178 11.31 -2.85 -13.84
N LEU A 179 10.59 -3.13 -14.94
CA LEU A 179 10.55 -2.33 -16.15
C LEU A 179 9.22 -1.59 -16.23
N ASN A 180 9.27 -0.26 -16.45
CA ASN A 180 8.09 0.56 -16.71
C ASN A 180 8.23 1.27 -18.06
N TRP A 181 7.11 1.42 -18.77
CA TRP A 181 7.02 2.15 -20.03
C TRP A 181 5.76 3.02 -20.07
N ASN A 182 5.95 4.32 -20.28
CA ASN A 182 4.90 5.31 -20.42
C ASN A 182 4.68 5.67 -21.90
N PHE A 183 3.46 5.51 -22.38
CA PHE A 183 3.05 5.89 -23.72
C PHE A 183 2.55 7.34 -23.75
N ASP A 184 2.53 7.95 -24.95
CA ASP A 184 2.18 9.37 -25.12
C ASP A 184 0.71 9.72 -24.79
N ASN A 185 -0.16 8.72 -24.61
CA ASN A 185 -1.60 8.83 -24.34
C ASN A 185 -1.98 8.58 -22.88
N ASN A 186 -1.06 8.77 -21.94
CA ASN A 186 -1.22 8.50 -20.49
C ASN A 186 -1.44 7.02 -20.13
N VAL A 187 -1.22 6.12 -21.07
CA VAL A 187 -1.16 4.67 -20.80
C VAL A 187 0.23 4.31 -20.32
N TYR A 188 0.30 3.44 -19.33
CA TYR A 188 1.55 2.81 -18.90
C TYR A 188 1.46 1.29 -18.99
N LEU A 189 2.62 0.67 -19.08
CA LEU A 189 2.82 -0.78 -18.94
C LEU A 189 4.02 -0.99 -18.03
N ARG A 190 3.86 -1.78 -16.99
CA ARG A 190 4.95 -2.19 -16.11
C ARG A 190 4.96 -3.69 -15.91
N GLY A 191 6.14 -4.24 -15.69
CA GLY A 191 6.33 -5.63 -15.34
C GLY A 191 7.49 -5.76 -14.38
N ALA A 192 7.43 -6.71 -13.46
CA ALA A 192 8.47 -6.93 -12.49
C ALA A 192 8.66 -8.41 -12.18
N ILE A 193 9.88 -8.73 -11.77
CA ILE A 193 10.29 -10.03 -11.23
C ILE A 193 10.79 -9.78 -9.82
N PHE A 194 10.23 -10.46 -8.84
CA PHE A 194 10.62 -10.42 -7.44
C PHE A 194 11.13 -11.78 -7.01
N ASP A 195 11.98 -11.84 -6.01
CA ASP A 195 12.21 -13.07 -5.26
C ASP A 195 10.87 -13.57 -4.69
N GLY A 196 10.59 -14.86 -4.84
CA GLY A 196 9.30 -15.46 -4.52
C GLY A 196 9.00 -15.57 -3.02
N VAL A 197 10.03 -15.43 -2.16
CA VAL A 197 9.88 -15.45 -0.69
C VAL A 197 10.60 -14.23 -0.10
N PRO A 198 9.90 -13.13 0.18
CA PRO A 198 10.51 -11.94 0.75
C PRO A 198 11.16 -12.21 2.10
N GLY A 199 12.43 -11.80 2.26
CA GLY A 199 13.20 -11.96 3.48
C GLY A 199 13.50 -13.43 3.83
N ASN A 200 13.51 -13.74 5.13
CA ASN A 200 13.68 -15.12 5.63
C ASN A 200 12.69 -15.35 6.78
N PRO A 201 11.66 -16.20 6.58
CA PRO A 201 10.66 -16.50 7.62
C PRO A 201 11.24 -17.04 8.94
N GLY A 202 12.42 -17.68 8.89
CA GLY A 202 13.13 -18.13 10.09
C GLY A 202 13.84 -16.99 10.87
N HIS A 203 13.97 -15.81 10.26
CA HIS A 203 14.59 -14.63 10.85
C HIS A 203 13.80 -13.34 10.53
N PRO A 204 12.52 -13.25 10.91
CA PRO A 204 11.59 -12.21 10.45
C PRO A 204 11.98 -10.78 10.85
N ALA A 205 12.82 -10.60 11.87
CA ALA A 205 13.28 -9.28 12.32
C ALA A 205 14.46 -8.71 11.51
N ARG A 206 14.93 -9.39 10.47
CA ARG A 206 16.12 -8.99 9.73
C ARG A 206 15.82 -8.75 8.26
N THR A 207 16.45 -7.74 7.67
CA THR A 207 16.58 -7.68 6.21
C THR A 207 17.48 -8.83 5.76
N THR A 208 16.94 -9.72 4.95
CA THR A 208 17.67 -10.87 4.40
C THR A 208 17.47 -10.90 2.91
N ILE A 209 18.55 -11.06 2.17
CA ILE A 209 18.56 -11.35 0.74
C ILE A 209 19.04 -12.78 0.62
N ASP A 210 18.12 -13.71 0.40
CA ASP A 210 18.40 -15.14 0.41
C ASP A 210 17.60 -15.80 -0.71
N PHE A 211 18.26 -16.34 -1.70
CA PHE A 211 17.66 -17.07 -2.81
C PHE A 211 17.78 -18.56 -2.54
N GLN A 212 16.80 -19.14 -1.87
CA GLN A 212 16.81 -20.56 -1.56
C GLN A 212 16.25 -21.38 -2.75
N LYS A 213 16.72 -22.62 -2.83
CA LYS A 213 16.15 -23.54 -3.82
C LYS A 213 14.71 -23.86 -3.44
N GLY A 214 13.78 -23.56 -4.33
CA GLY A 214 12.33 -23.77 -4.11
C GLY A 214 11.56 -22.49 -3.81
N ASP A 215 12.23 -21.32 -3.69
CA ASP A 215 11.54 -20.04 -3.48
C ASP A 215 10.82 -19.57 -4.76
N GLY A 216 11.35 -19.95 -5.93
CA GLY A 216 10.85 -19.47 -7.20
C GLY A 216 10.96 -17.94 -7.34
N VAL A 217 10.15 -17.36 -8.19
CA VAL A 217 9.99 -15.90 -8.33
C VAL A 217 8.52 -15.53 -8.47
N LEU A 218 8.16 -14.34 -7.96
CA LEU A 218 6.90 -13.68 -8.26
C LEU A 218 7.07 -12.84 -9.52
N LEU A 219 6.21 -13.06 -10.51
CA LEU A 219 6.08 -12.25 -11.71
C LEU A 219 4.81 -11.40 -11.58
N ALA A 220 4.93 -10.09 -11.76
CA ALA A 220 3.81 -9.17 -11.77
C ALA A 220 3.84 -8.31 -13.03
N ALA A 221 2.65 -8.07 -13.61
CA ALA A 221 2.48 -7.15 -14.73
C ALA A 221 1.22 -6.32 -14.54
N GLU A 222 1.31 -5.03 -14.85
CA GLU A 222 0.20 -4.08 -14.75
C GLU A 222 0.22 -3.12 -15.93
N THR A 223 -0.96 -2.82 -16.44
CA THR A 223 -1.18 -1.73 -17.41
C THR A 223 -2.32 -0.85 -16.94
N GLY A 224 -2.29 0.42 -17.31
CA GLY A 224 -3.34 1.33 -16.89
C GLY A 224 -3.30 2.67 -17.59
N ILE A 225 -4.23 3.53 -17.19
CA ILE A 225 -4.35 4.93 -17.64
C ILE A 225 -4.21 5.79 -16.40
N ALA A 226 -3.17 6.64 -16.37
CA ALA A 226 -2.92 7.59 -15.29
C ALA A 226 -2.96 9.02 -15.85
N ARG A 227 -3.95 9.81 -15.39
CA ARG A 227 -4.09 11.23 -15.75
C ARG A 227 -4.75 11.98 -14.61
N ASP A 228 -4.74 13.30 -14.64
CA ASP A 228 -5.29 14.14 -13.56
C ASP A 228 -6.68 13.66 -13.11
N GLY A 229 -6.79 13.25 -11.83
CA GLY A 229 -7.99 12.75 -11.19
C GLY A 229 -8.49 11.38 -11.67
N ARG A 230 -7.65 10.60 -12.40
CA ARG A 230 -8.01 9.24 -12.85
C ARG A 230 -6.80 8.31 -12.81
N LEU A 231 -7.00 7.15 -12.20
CA LEU A 231 -6.10 6.00 -12.27
C LEU A 231 -6.93 4.73 -12.49
N TRP A 232 -6.79 4.11 -13.64
CA TRP A 232 -7.40 2.83 -13.94
C TRP A 232 -6.31 1.82 -14.25
N SER A 233 -6.31 0.70 -13.56
CA SER A 233 -5.29 -0.33 -13.71
C SER A 233 -5.90 -1.72 -13.85
N LEU A 234 -5.16 -2.59 -14.54
CA LEU A 234 -5.39 -4.01 -14.68
C LEU A 234 -4.07 -4.71 -14.43
N GLY A 235 -4.01 -5.56 -13.42
CA GLY A 235 -2.82 -6.31 -13.05
C GLY A 235 -3.04 -7.82 -13.05
N VAL A 236 -1.96 -8.54 -13.27
CA VAL A 236 -1.87 -10.00 -13.15
C VAL A 236 -0.59 -10.37 -12.43
N TRP A 237 -0.63 -11.44 -11.68
CA TRP A 237 0.54 -11.94 -10.97
C TRP A 237 0.58 -13.47 -10.94
N THR A 238 1.78 -14.04 -10.82
CA THR A 238 1.97 -15.49 -10.71
C THR A 238 3.30 -15.81 -10.05
N TYR A 239 3.33 -16.84 -9.22
CA TYR A 239 4.57 -17.44 -8.73
C TYR A 239 5.01 -18.56 -9.65
N THR A 240 6.30 -18.75 -9.80
CA THR A 240 6.87 -19.84 -10.63
C THR A 240 7.04 -21.13 -9.87
N GLU A 241 7.05 -21.11 -8.54
CA GLU A 241 7.02 -22.30 -7.70
C GLU A 241 5.58 -22.80 -7.56
N GLU A 242 5.41 -24.12 -7.40
CA GLU A 242 4.13 -24.75 -7.13
C GLU A 242 3.87 -24.78 -5.61
N PHE A 243 2.64 -24.52 -5.23
CA PHE A 243 2.21 -24.48 -3.83
C PHE A 243 1.36 -25.71 -3.50
N PRO A 244 1.47 -26.25 -2.28
CA PRO A 244 0.62 -27.35 -1.85
C PRO A 244 -0.84 -26.89 -1.79
N ASP A 245 -1.71 -27.77 -2.24
CA ASP A 245 -3.16 -27.61 -2.12
C ASP A 245 -3.58 -27.62 -0.63
N LEU A 246 -4.58 -26.81 -0.26
CA LEU A 246 -5.04 -26.66 1.12
C LEU A 246 -5.66 -27.94 1.72
N VAL A 247 -6.17 -28.85 0.89
CA VAL A 247 -6.96 -30.05 1.33
C VAL A 247 -6.39 -31.34 0.78
N THR A 248 -5.74 -31.33 -0.37
CA THR A 248 -5.23 -32.53 -1.06
C THR A 248 -3.71 -32.55 -1.11
N ASP A 249 -3.11 -33.69 -1.50
CA ASP A 249 -1.66 -33.83 -1.70
C ASP A 249 -1.19 -33.29 -3.09
N GLN A 250 -2.03 -32.52 -3.79
CA GLN A 250 -1.67 -31.93 -5.08
C GLN A 250 -0.91 -30.63 -4.90
N THR A 251 -0.30 -30.14 -5.98
CA THR A 251 0.32 -28.81 -6.04
C THR A 251 -0.27 -28.03 -7.21
N HIS A 252 -0.36 -26.70 -7.05
CA HIS A 252 -0.91 -25.79 -8.02
C HIS A 252 -0.08 -24.52 -8.14
N ASN A 253 -0.20 -23.84 -9.28
CA ASN A 253 0.40 -22.54 -9.49
C ASN A 253 -0.37 -21.47 -8.72
N ASN A 254 0.33 -20.63 -7.98
CA ASN A 254 -0.24 -19.47 -7.30
C ASN A 254 -0.35 -18.30 -8.29
N THR A 255 -1.57 -17.95 -8.67
CA THR A 255 -1.86 -16.93 -9.67
C THR A 255 -3.05 -16.09 -9.27
N GLY A 256 -3.08 -14.84 -9.74
CA GLY A 256 -4.22 -13.96 -9.56
C GLY A 256 -4.23 -12.79 -10.53
N ALA A 257 -5.30 -12.01 -10.45
CA ALA A 257 -5.49 -10.82 -11.26
C ALA A 257 -6.36 -9.80 -10.51
N TYR A 258 -6.19 -8.53 -10.85
CA TYR A 258 -7.01 -7.46 -10.29
C TYR A 258 -7.31 -6.37 -11.31
N ILE A 259 -8.38 -5.63 -11.05
CA ILE A 259 -8.71 -4.35 -11.68
C ILE A 259 -8.94 -3.32 -10.59
N ALA A 260 -8.37 -2.12 -10.74
CA ALA A 260 -8.60 -1.02 -9.83
C ALA A 260 -8.92 0.26 -10.62
N LEU A 261 -9.89 1.00 -10.14
CA LEU A 261 -10.42 2.21 -10.76
C LEU A 261 -10.45 3.31 -9.70
N GLU A 262 -9.77 4.43 -9.95
CA GLU A 262 -9.90 5.63 -9.15
C GLU A 262 -10.34 6.78 -10.05
N GLU A 263 -11.28 7.58 -9.57
CA GLU A 263 -11.83 8.68 -10.34
C GLU A 263 -12.16 9.87 -9.41
N ARG A 264 -11.81 11.08 -9.84
CA ARG A 264 -12.35 12.31 -9.25
C ARG A 264 -13.78 12.48 -9.73
N LEU A 265 -14.72 12.34 -8.81
CA LEU A 265 -16.16 12.40 -9.11
C LEU A 265 -16.70 13.82 -9.16
N LEU A 266 -16.21 14.68 -8.26
CA LEU A 266 -16.53 16.12 -8.22
C LEU A 266 -15.23 16.88 -7.99
N SER A 267 -15.00 17.95 -8.75
CA SER A 267 -13.84 18.82 -8.58
C SER A 267 -14.28 20.20 -8.09
N LYS A 268 -13.36 20.90 -7.44
CA LYS A 268 -13.48 22.29 -7.02
C LYS A 268 -13.93 23.16 -8.19
N ASP A 269 -15.13 23.71 -8.10
CA ASP A 269 -15.48 24.87 -8.92
C ASP A 269 -14.83 26.12 -8.34
N SER A 270 -14.62 27.16 -9.17
CA SER A 270 -14.01 28.41 -8.74
C SER A 270 -14.81 29.05 -7.57
N GLY A 271 -14.38 28.78 -6.34
CA GLY A 271 -15.01 29.27 -5.11
C GLY A 271 -15.36 28.21 -4.04
N SER A 272 -15.29 26.91 -4.35
CA SER A 272 -15.40 25.82 -3.38
C SER A 272 -14.05 25.14 -3.15
N ASN A 273 -13.74 24.72 -1.92
CA ASN A 273 -12.58 23.88 -1.63
C ASN A 273 -12.90 22.37 -1.66
N PHE A 274 -14.15 22.01 -1.92
CA PHE A 274 -14.63 20.63 -1.87
C PHE A 274 -14.25 19.84 -3.13
N ASP A 275 -13.69 18.66 -2.92
CA ASP A 275 -13.38 17.66 -3.94
C ASP A 275 -13.93 16.30 -3.45
N LEU A 276 -14.46 15.47 -4.35
CA LEU A 276 -14.92 14.13 -4.06
C LEU A 276 -14.27 13.15 -5.03
N SER A 277 -13.58 12.16 -4.50
CA SER A 277 -12.97 11.08 -5.26
C SER A 277 -13.49 9.73 -4.79
N GLY A 278 -13.49 8.74 -5.66
CA GLY A 278 -13.89 7.39 -5.31
C GLY A 278 -13.01 6.34 -5.98
N SER A 279 -12.97 5.15 -5.39
CA SER A 279 -12.29 4.01 -5.98
C SER A 279 -13.15 2.75 -5.94
N LEU A 280 -12.86 1.84 -6.87
CA LEU A 280 -13.32 0.46 -6.88
C LEU A 280 -12.14 -0.45 -7.18
N ARG A 281 -12.00 -1.53 -6.44
CA ARG A 281 -10.99 -2.57 -6.69
C ARG A 281 -11.66 -3.94 -6.61
N PHE A 282 -11.36 -4.81 -7.57
CA PHE A 282 -11.74 -6.22 -7.56
C PHE A 282 -10.55 -7.07 -7.95
N GLY A 283 -10.33 -8.19 -7.24
CA GLY A 283 -9.28 -9.14 -7.53
C GLY A 283 -9.67 -10.57 -7.23
N ILE A 284 -8.94 -11.49 -7.82
CA ILE A 284 -9.12 -12.93 -7.66
C ILE A 284 -7.76 -13.60 -7.46
N ALA A 285 -7.74 -14.67 -6.69
CA ALA A 285 -6.58 -15.54 -6.50
C ALA A 285 -6.99 -17.00 -6.63
N ASN A 286 -6.03 -17.89 -6.90
CA ASN A 286 -6.29 -19.32 -6.94
C ASN A 286 -6.59 -19.85 -5.53
N ASP A 287 -7.85 -20.23 -5.27
CA ASP A 287 -8.37 -20.70 -3.99
C ASP A 287 -8.10 -22.18 -3.68
N ASP A 288 -7.45 -22.91 -4.60
CA ASP A 288 -6.88 -24.22 -4.28
C ASP A 288 -5.77 -24.13 -3.22
N ILE A 289 -5.08 -22.96 -3.15
CA ILE A 289 -3.88 -22.74 -2.33
C ILE A 289 -3.92 -21.46 -1.49
N ASN A 290 -4.75 -20.49 -1.86
CA ASN A 290 -4.91 -19.26 -1.07
C ASN A 290 -6.17 -19.35 -0.19
N PRO A 291 -6.14 -18.78 1.01
CA PRO A 291 -7.33 -18.71 1.87
C PRO A 291 -8.46 -17.90 1.24
N LEU A 292 -8.12 -16.85 0.48
CA LEU A 292 -9.09 -15.96 -0.17
C LEU A 292 -9.18 -16.28 -1.67
N SER A 293 -10.40 -16.43 -2.16
CA SER A 293 -10.72 -16.62 -3.59
C SER A 293 -10.80 -15.29 -4.33
N SER A 294 -11.28 -14.23 -3.64
CA SER A 294 -11.45 -12.91 -4.22
C SER A 294 -11.54 -11.81 -3.17
N PHE A 295 -11.33 -10.59 -3.63
CA PHE A 295 -11.47 -9.38 -2.82
C PHE A 295 -12.21 -8.29 -3.61
N PHE A 296 -13.06 -7.53 -2.91
CA PHE A 296 -13.71 -6.33 -3.43
C PHE A 296 -13.51 -5.17 -2.46
N GLY A 297 -13.03 -4.04 -2.97
CA GLY A 297 -12.90 -2.77 -2.23
C GLY A 297 -13.64 -1.65 -2.91
N ALA A 298 -14.30 -0.79 -2.14
CA ALA A 298 -14.92 0.43 -2.61
C ALA A 298 -14.67 1.57 -1.62
N THR A 299 -14.26 2.75 -2.11
CA THR A 299 -13.98 3.90 -1.24
C THR A 299 -14.54 5.20 -1.80
N LEU A 300 -14.87 6.12 -0.88
CA LEU A 300 -15.20 7.51 -1.18
C LEU A 300 -14.37 8.41 -0.27
N VAL A 301 -13.73 9.42 -0.83
CA VAL A 301 -12.93 10.43 -0.10
C VAL A 301 -13.39 11.81 -0.47
N ALA A 302 -13.83 12.56 0.54
CA ALA A 302 -14.21 13.96 0.44
C ALA A 302 -13.08 14.83 1.02
N THR A 303 -12.55 15.76 0.23
CA THR A 303 -11.48 16.68 0.64
C THR A 303 -12.02 18.09 0.79
N GLY A 304 -11.58 18.82 1.83
CA GLY A 304 -11.94 20.21 2.07
C GLY A 304 -13.39 20.41 2.52
N LEU A 305 -13.91 19.51 3.35
CA LEU A 305 -15.28 19.55 3.87
C LEU A 305 -15.54 20.75 4.78
N PHE A 306 -14.55 21.13 5.61
CA PHE A 306 -14.73 22.14 6.62
C PHE A 306 -14.07 23.48 6.22
N PRO A 307 -14.76 24.62 6.37
CA PRO A 307 -14.15 25.92 6.16
C PRO A 307 -12.93 26.12 7.06
N GLY A 308 -11.80 26.51 6.48
CA GLY A 308 -10.53 26.67 7.20
C GLY A 308 -9.62 25.45 7.20
N TRP A 309 -10.10 24.30 6.74
CA TRP A 309 -9.36 23.05 6.61
C TRP A 309 -9.43 22.52 5.15
N PRO A 310 -8.78 23.18 4.18
CA PRO A 310 -8.94 22.88 2.75
C PRO A 310 -8.30 21.57 2.32
N GLU A 311 -7.49 20.94 3.17
CA GLU A 311 -6.75 19.72 2.90
C GLU A 311 -7.20 18.54 3.78
N ASP A 312 -8.19 18.75 4.65
CA ASP A 312 -8.75 17.66 5.45
C ASP A 312 -9.48 16.65 4.54
N GLN A 313 -9.47 15.40 4.96
CA GLN A 313 -10.08 14.31 4.20
C GLN A 313 -10.98 13.46 5.10
N LEU A 314 -12.19 13.19 4.63
CA LEU A 314 -13.09 12.20 5.24
C LEU A 314 -13.25 11.05 4.26
N GLY A 315 -12.89 9.86 4.70
CA GLY A 315 -12.98 8.61 3.95
C GLY A 315 -14.06 7.68 4.50
N LEU A 316 -14.81 7.06 3.59
CA LEU A 316 -15.66 5.90 3.86
C LEU A 316 -15.22 4.77 2.94
N GLY A 317 -14.79 3.65 3.51
CA GLY A 317 -14.32 2.47 2.81
C GLY A 317 -15.12 1.22 3.16
N VAL A 318 -15.23 0.30 2.20
CA VAL A 318 -15.74 -1.05 2.40
C VAL A 318 -14.78 -2.02 1.73
N ALA A 319 -14.29 -3.00 2.48
CA ALA A 319 -13.40 -4.06 2.04
C ALA A 319 -14.08 -5.41 2.31
N VAL A 320 -14.22 -6.24 1.27
CA VAL A 320 -14.87 -7.56 1.33
C VAL A 320 -13.87 -8.61 0.86
N ALA A 321 -13.43 -9.45 1.78
CA ALA A 321 -12.61 -10.62 1.51
C ALA A 321 -13.50 -11.87 1.44
N ASN A 322 -13.51 -12.57 0.30
CA ASN A 322 -14.27 -13.80 0.16
C ASN A 322 -13.34 -15.00 0.34
N GLY A 323 -13.72 -15.90 1.24
CA GLY A 323 -13.02 -17.14 1.49
C GLY A 323 -13.07 -18.09 0.29
N GLY A 324 -12.01 -18.86 0.10
CA GLY A 324 -11.98 -19.94 -0.87
C GLY A 324 -12.70 -21.20 -0.32
N ASP A 325 -13.36 -21.95 -1.18
CA ASP A 325 -14.13 -23.15 -0.79
C ASP A 325 -13.31 -24.16 0.01
N LYS A 326 -12.05 -24.38 -0.37
CA LYS A 326 -11.16 -25.32 0.31
C LYS A 326 -10.76 -24.82 1.70
N PHE A 327 -10.42 -23.52 1.82
CA PHE A 327 -10.08 -22.92 3.11
C PHE A 327 -11.29 -22.97 4.05
N GLN A 328 -12.47 -22.60 3.57
CA GLN A 328 -13.71 -22.64 4.35
C GLN A 328 -14.07 -24.06 4.82
N SER A 329 -13.76 -25.09 4.01
CA SER A 329 -13.99 -26.48 4.41
C SER A 329 -13.19 -26.94 5.63
N THR A 330 -12.22 -26.14 6.09
CA THR A 330 -11.44 -26.40 7.31
C THR A 330 -12.11 -25.88 8.58
N PHE A 331 -13.16 -25.07 8.47
CA PHE A 331 -13.94 -24.54 9.61
C PHE A 331 -15.13 -25.43 9.95
N ASP A 332 -15.50 -25.46 11.23
CA ASP A 332 -16.72 -26.13 11.71
C ASP A 332 -17.98 -25.36 11.29
N VAL A 333 -17.93 -24.00 11.35
CA VAL A 333 -19.00 -23.10 10.92
C VAL A 333 -18.39 -22.01 10.04
N PRO A 334 -18.21 -22.28 8.75
CA PRO A 334 -17.61 -21.33 7.84
C PRO A 334 -18.56 -20.17 7.53
N ASP A 335 -18.00 -18.99 7.27
CA ASP A 335 -18.69 -17.89 6.60
C ASP A 335 -18.04 -17.64 5.23
N GLU A 336 -18.85 -17.12 4.28
CA GLU A 336 -18.37 -16.91 2.92
C GLU A 336 -17.43 -15.71 2.83
N ARG A 337 -17.52 -14.75 3.77
CA ARG A 337 -16.79 -13.48 3.67
C ARG A 337 -16.60 -12.77 5.00
N GLU A 338 -15.49 -12.05 5.08
CA GLU A 338 -15.28 -11.00 6.07
C GLU A 338 -15.49 -9.64 5.40
N ILE A 339 -16.20 -8.73 6.08
CA ILE A 339 -16.42 -7.36 5.59
C ILE A 339 -15.85 -6.37 6.61
N ASN A 340 -15.01 -5.46 6.16
CA ASN A 340 -14.56 -4.31 6.94
C ASN A 340 -15.21 -3.03 6.39
N VAL A 341 -15.83 -2.25 7.26
CA VAL A 341 -16.36 -0.91 6.95
C VAL A 341 -15.57 0.10 7.76
N GLU A 342 -14.80 0.93 7.08
CA GLU A 342 -13.91 1.95 7.68
C GLU A 342 -14.46 3.36 7.47
N LEU A 343 -14.49 4.15 8.54
CA LEU A 343 -14.71 5.59 8.51
C LEU A 343 -13.50 6.28 9.13
N THR A 344 -12.79 7.04 8.33
CA THR A 344 -11.55 7.71 8.71
C THR A 344 -11.60 9.21 8.41
N TYR A 345 -10.96 10.03 9.27
CA TYR A 345 -10.84 11.47 9.05
C TYR A 345 -9.40 11.91 9.27
N PHE A 346 -8.76 12.41 8.22
CA PHE A 346 -7.38 12.91 8.26
C PHE A 346 -7.35 14.43 8.30
N ALA A 347 -6.56 15.01 9.22
CA ALA A 347 -6.35 16.45 9.30
C ALA A 347 -4.91 16.81 9.65
N ASN A 348 -4.34 17.79 8.94
CA ASN A 348 -3.07 18.41 9.27
C ASN A 348 -3.26 19.45 10.39
N LEU A 349 -2.79 19.15 11.61
CA LEU A 349 -2.81 20.09 12.73
C LEU A 349 -1.75 21.19 12.57
N THR A 350 -0.60 20.83 11.98
CA THR A 350 0.51 21.71 11.61
C THR A 350 1.15 21.18 10.32
N PRO A 351 2.06 21.91 9.67
CA PRO A 351 2.79 21.37 8.50
C PRO A 351 3.60 20.10 8.77
N SER A 352 3.80 19.72 10.03
CA SER A 352 4.60 18.55 10.40
C SER A 352 3.83 17.54 11.26
N LEU A 353 2.60 17.82 11.66
CA LEU A 353 1.83 16.95 12.54
C LEU A 353 0.42 16.77 11.98
N SER A 354 0.00 15.54 11.76
CA SER A 354 -1.35 15.18 11.43
C SER A 354 -1.99 14.27 12.47
N ILE A 355 -3.31 14.25 12.47
CA ILE A 355 -4.15 13.36 13.28
C ILE A 355 -5.16 12.65 12.37
N GLN A 356 -5.43 11.39 12.66
CA GLN A 356 -6.40 10.59 11.91
C GLN A 356 -7.19 9.69 12.86
N PRO A 357 -8.32 10.15 13.41
CA PRO A 357 -9.29 9.27 14.06
C PRO A 357 -9.92 8.31 13.04
N ASP A 358 -10.17 7.09 13.49
CA ASP A 358 -10.59 5.96 12.67
C ASP A 358 -11.56 5.08 13.41
N ILE A 359 -12.54 4.54 12.70
CA ILE A 359 -13.51 3.57 13.20
C ILE A 359 -13.67 2.48 12.16
N GLN A 360 -13.51 1.23 12.57
CA GLN A 360 -13.74 0.08 11.72
C GLN A 360 -14.79 -0.84 12.33
N TRP A 361 -15.70 -1.32 11.50
CA TRP A 361 -16.65 -2.35 11.82
C TRP A 361 -16.34 -3.59 11.00
N ILE A 362 -15.97 -4.66 11.70
CA ILE A 362 -15.56 -5.93 11.11
C ILE A 362 -16.71 -6.92 11.30
N ILE A 363 -17.28 -7.36 10.22
CA ILE A 363 -18.39 -8.30 10.14
C ILE A 363 -17.83 -9.66 9.76
N ASN A 364 -18.17 -10.69 10.51
CA ASN A 364 -17.66 -12.07 10.38
C ASN A 364 -16.13 -12.14 10.39
N PRO A 365 -15.45 -11.66 11.46
CA PRO A 365 -13.99 -11.67 11.55
C PRO A 365 -13.44 -13.08 11.38
N GLY A 366 -12.34 -13.20 10.63
CA GLY A 366 -11.67 -14.47 10.39
C GLY A 366 -12.40 -15.46 9.48
N LEU A 367 -13.50 -15.08 8.83
CA LEU A 367 -14.39 -15.97 8.05
C LEU A 367 -15.03 -17.06 8.92
N ASP A 368 -15.22 -16.80 10.21
CA ASP A 368 -15.82 -17.71 11.18
C ASP A 368 -17.28 -17.30 11.43
N GLY A 369 -18.22 -18.17 11.06
CA GLY A 369 -19.66 -17.94 11.21
C GLY A 369 -20.17 -17.96 12.68
N GLU A 370 -19.33 -18.34 13.66
CA GLU A 370 -19.64 -18.25 15.10
C GLU A 370 -19.08 -16.98 15.74
N ALA A 371 -18.19 -16.24 15.04
CA ALA A 371 -17.61 -15.03 15.58
C ALA A 371 -18.60 -13.86 15.56
N ASP A 372 -18.65 -13.11 16.66
CA ASP A 372 -19.42 -11.87 16.74
C ASP A 372 -18.72 -10.74 15.96
N ASP A 373 -19.53 -9.81 15.42
CA ASP A 373 -19.01 -8.60 14.79
C ASP A 373 -18.18 -7.77 15.78
N VAL A 374 -17.11 -7.15 15.30
CA VAL A 374 -16.17 -6.38 16.13
C VAL A 374 -16.13 -4.92 15.69
N PHE A 375 -16.21 -3.99 16.66
CA PHE A 375 -15.91 -2.59 16.45
C PHE A 375 -14.51 -2.25 16.95
N VAL A 376 -13.75 -1.52 16.12
CA VAL A 376 -12.41 -1.05 16.45
C VAL A 376 -12.36 0.47 16.32
N PHE A 377 -11.84 1.13 17.34
CA PHE A 377 -11.70 2.58 17.39
C PHE A 377 -10.23 2.95 17.50
N GLY A 378 -9.75 3.80 16.61
CA GLY A 378 -8.35 4.18 16.57
C GLY A 378 -8.11 5.66 16.45
N VAL A 379 -6.91 6.05 16.81
CA VAL A 379 -6.35 7.34 16.46
C VAL A 379 -4.90 7.17 16.03
N ARG A 380 -4.58 7.68 14.85
CA ARG A 380 -3.21 7.78 14.33
C ARG A 380 -2.70 9.20 14.53
N LEU A 381 -1.47 9.32 15.02
CA LEU A 381 -0.69 10.54 15.00
C LEU A 381 0.51 10.35 14.10
N GLN A 382 0.78 11.33 13.22
CA GLN A 382 1.92 11.24 12.31
C GLN A 382 2.73 12.53 12.37
N LEU A 383 4.05 12.38 12.60
CA LEU A 383 5.02 13.46 12.59
C LEU A 383 5.93 13.34 11.37
N ASN A 384 5.89 14.36 10.50
CA ASN A 384 6.64 14.39 9.26
C ASN A 384 7.69 15.51 9.27
N LYS A 385 8.88 15.21 8.75
CA LYS A 385 9.93 16.20 8.52
C LYS A 385 10.71 15.88 7.25
N ASN A 386 10.88 16.90 6.43
CA ASN A 386 11.65 16.79 5.19
C ASN A 386 12.84 17.76 5.22
N TRP A 387 14.02 17.28 4.79
CA TRP A 387 15.23 18.08 4.63
C TRP A 387 15.73 17.93 3.20
N ALA A 388 15.74 19.03 2.49
CA ALA A 388 16.30 19.16 1.17
C ALA A 388 17.71 19.74 1.26
N VAL A 389 18.69 19.08 0.68
CA VAL A 389 20.08 19.53 0.65
C VAL A 389 20.48 19.78 -0.81
N SER A 390 20.84 21.05 -1.07
CA SER A 390 21.33 21.51 -2.39
C SER A 390 22.85 21.41 -2.52
#